data_5e8d687ae1bde1928df2eeded8f44339
#
_entry.id   5e8d687ae1bde1928df2eeded8f44339
#
_cell.length_a   1.000
_cell.length_b   1.000
_cell.length_c   1.000
_cell.angle_alpha   90.00
_cell.angle_beta   90.00
_cell.angle_gamma   90.00
#
_symmetry.space_group_name_H-M   'P 1'
#
loop_
_entity.id
_entity.type
_entity.pdbx_description
1 polymer ?
#
loop_
_entity_poly.entity_id
_entity_poly.type
_entity_poly.pdbx_seq_one_letter_code
_entity_poly.pdbx_strand_id
1 'polypeptide(L)'
;PISNSMVELYTIQRYLQYRTLQEMGLIHFDDWASNFGETITAIELSPEGSGYRAKTRFAKFYNLPELMSVFKQVADIQTADMLKLPVPKLETGKPIVVTSKPDERQKAYMKELATRSETIHSGTVDPRQDNMLKITHEARLLGLDTRCIFKDAQPAPDSKVMKLIDNLEKNYKNTMTEKGVQIVFCDIAINEDETHFSVYKAIKQALMERGIPEKEICFAGDAKTDKARDEMFKSLRKGEKRFIIASTSKLGTGANIQDRICAIHHLDIPWKPSDLTQQDGRGIRQGNMFAEVAIYHYLTEETFDAYMMGIITNKAKFINQILTSKSPARVSEDVDEMVLTYSEMQA
;
A
#
# COMPACT_ATOMS: atom_id res chain seq x y z
N PRO A 1 -16.19 3.35 2.44
CA PRO A 1 -16.50 3.81 3.80
C PRO A 1 -15.56 3.26 4.86
N ILE A 2 -14.97 2.08 4.64
CA ILE A 2 -13.96 1.48 5.53
C ILE A 2 -12.67 1.39 4.73
N SER A 3 -11.65 2.12 5.12
CA SER A 3 -10.37 2.19 4.41
C SER A 3 -9.25 1.44 5.13
N ASN A 4 -9.30 1.39 6.44
CA ASN A 4 -8.26 0.80 7.28
C ASN A 4 -8.81 -0.01 8.46
N SER A 5 -9.76 0.52 9.22
CA SER A 5 -10.32 -0.10 10.42
C SER A 5 -11.84 0.00 10.46
N MET A 6 -12.48 -0.96 11.12
CA MET A 6 -13.93 -0.97 11.36
C MET A 6 -14.41 0.21 12.23
N VAL A 7 -13.55 0.82 12.99
CA VAL A 7 -13.87 2.04 13.78
C VAL A 7 -14.36 3.17 12.88
N GLU A 8 -13.89 3.23 11.64
CA GLU A 8 -14.38 4.20 10.65
C GLU A 8 -15.88 4.06 10.40
N LEU A 9 -16.43 2.86 10.58
CA LEU A 9 -17.86 2.59 10.41
C LEU A 9 -18.71 3.33 11.44
N TYR A 10 -18.25 3.43 12.69
CA TYR A 10 -18.93 4.24 13.72
C TYR A 10 -19.11 5.68 13.28
N THR A 11 -18.04 6.29 12.76
CA THR A 11 -18.10 7.67 12.25
C THR A 11 -19.17 7.83 11.18
N ILE A 12 -19.22 6.89 10.22
CA ILE A 12 -20.20 6.92 9.13
C ILE A 12 -21.62 6.69 9.67
N GLN A 13 -21.82 5.71 10.54
CA GLN A 13 -23.11 5.45 11.16
C GLN A 13 -23.60 6.67 11.95
N ARG A 14 -22.72 7.36 12.65
CA ARG A 14 -23.08 8.57 13.41
C ARG A 14 -23.60 9.69 12.49
N TYR A 15 -23.11 9.81 11.27
CA TYR A 15 -23.66 10.76 10.30
C TYR A 15 -24.96 10.28 9.67
N LEU A 16 -25.06 9.01 9.33
CA LEU A 16 -26.20 8.48 8.57
C LEU A 16 -27.34 7.95 9.44
N GLN A 17 -27.03 7.47 10.66
CA GLN A 17 -27.95 6.73 11.55
C GLN A 17 -28.00 7.30 12.96
N TYR A 18 -27.84 8.60 13.14
CA TYR A 18 -27.75 9.22 14.47
C TYR A 18 -28.92 8.83 15.37
N ARG A 19 -30.18 8.90 14.85
CA ARG A 19 -31.39 8.56 15.62
C ARG A 19 -31.43 7.09 15.99
N THR A 20 -31.13 6.21 15.05
CA THR A 20 -31.07 4.76 15.27
C THR A 20 -30.05 4.40 16.35
N LEU A 21 -28.85 4.99 16.29
CA LEU A 21 -27.82 4.79 17.32
C LEU A 21 -28.29 5.32 18.69
N GLN A 22 -29.03 6.44 18.72
CA GLN A 22 -29.58 7.00 19.95
C GLN A 22 -30.64 6.07 20.56
N GLU A 23 -31.56 5.56 19.75
CA GLU A 23 -32.60 4.61 20.18
C GLU A 23 -32.00 3.28 20.67
N MET A 24 -30.87 2.86 20.13
CA MET A 24 -30.14 1.67 20.55
C MET A 24 -29.21 1.90 21.75
N GLY A 25 -29.05 3.14 22.23
CA GLY A 25 -28.10 3.49 23.30
C GLY A 25 -26.64 3.44 22.86
N LEU A 26 -26.36 3.54 21.53
CA LEU A 26 -25.03 3.38 20.92
C LEU A 26 -24.48 4.71 20.37
N ILE A 27 -24.99 5.85 20.84
CA ILE A 27 -24.62 7.16 20.32
C ILE A 27 -23.20 7.58 20.70
N HIS A 28 -22.71 7.14 21.86
CA HIS A 28 -21.35 7.38 22.28
C HIS A 28 -20.43 6.28 21.77
N PHE A 29 -19.20 6.65 21.45
CA PHE A 29 -18.22 5.72 20.90
C PHE A 29 -17.95 4.53 21.82
N ASP A 30 -17.86 4.78 23.14
CA ASP A 30 -17.55 3.73 24.11
C ASP A 30 -18.69 2.69 24.22
N ASP A 31 -19.95 3.13 24.12
CA ASP A 31 -21.11 2.24 24.11
C ASP A 31 -21.14 1.39 22.82
N TRP A 32 -20.91 2.02 21.67
CA TRP A 32 -20.80 1.32 20.39
C TRP A 32 -19.63 0.33 20.42
N ALA A 33 -18.49 0.76 20.90
CA ALA A 33 -17.27 -0.01 21.01
C ALA A 33 -17.44 -1.25 21.89
N SER A 34 -18.07 -1.10 23.05
CA SER A 34 -18.32 -2.20 23.99
C SER A 34 -19.29 -3.27 23.42
N ASN A 35 -20.17 -2.88 22.49
CA ASN A 35 -21.10 -3.80 21.82
C ASN A 35 -20.52 -4.53 20.63
N PHE A 36 -19.55 -3.94 19.92
CA PHE A 36 -19.04 -4.44 18.64
C PHE A 36 -17.55 -4.71 18.62
N GLY A 37 -16.80 -4.38 19.68
CA GLY A 37 -15.36 -4.55 19.66
C GLY A 37 -14.75 -4.89 21.01
N GLU A 38 -13.61 -5.56 20.97
CA GLU A 38 -12.72 -5.80 22.10
C GLU A 38 -11.51 -4.88 21.95
N THR A 39 -11.18 -4.15 23.00
CA THR A 39 -10.05 -3.23 23.00
C THR A 39 -8.89 -3.80 23.81
N ILE A 40 -7.68 -3.58 23.29
CA ILE A 40 -6.43 -3.82 24.00
C ILE A 40 -5.72 -2.49 24.23
N THR A 41 -5.04 -2.37 25.36
CA THR A 41 -4.19 -1.22 25.66
C THR A 41 -2.73 -1.62 25.48
N ALA A 42 -2.06 -1.01 24.51
CA ALA A 42 -0.65 -1.18 24.28
C ALA A 42 0.12 0.10 24.59
N ILE A 43 1.39 -0.04 24.95
CA ILE A 43 2.29 1.10 25.15
C ILE A 43 2.90 1.45 23.79
N GLU A 44 2.65 2.67 23.31
CA GLU A 44 3.14 3.18 22.03
C GLU A 44 4.00 4.43 22.23
N LEU A 45 4.84 4.70 21.22
CA LEU A 45 5.54 5.97 21.13
C LEU A 45 4.53 7.13 20.99
N SER A 46 4.74 8.21 21.73
CA SER A 46 3.93 9.41 21.53
C SER A 46 4.20 10.02 20.14
N PRO A 47 3.20 10.67 19.51
CA PRO A 47 3.40 11.30 18.20
C PRO A 47 4.52 12.34 18.18
N GLU A 48 4.80 12.95 19.33
CA GLU A 48 5.84 13.95 19.51
C GLU A 48 7.25 13.31 19.61
N GLY A 49 7.35 11.97 19.64
CA GLY A 49 8.63 11.26 19.78
C GLY A 49 9.32 11.44 21.13
N SER A 50 8.62 11.99 22.14
CA SER A 50 9.22 12.40 23.42
C SER A 50 8.94 11.45 24.59
N GLY A 51 8.31 10.30 24.35
CA GLY A 51 7.97 9.32 25.40
C GLY A 51 6.99 8.26 24.94
N TYR A 52 6.63 7.37 25.85
CA TYR A 52 5.65 6.32 25.62
C TYR A 52 4.30 6.71 26.23
N ARG A 53 3.22 6.34 25.55
CA ARG A 53 1.85 6.50 26.04
C ARG A 53 1.09 5.18 25.92
N ALA A 54 0.18 4.93 26.87
CA ALA A 54 -0.79 3.88 26.73
C ALA A 54 -1.83 4.29 25.67
N LYS A 55 -2.02 3.48 24.65
CA LYS A 55 -3.07 3.66 23.65
C LYS A 55 -3.95 2.44 23.57
N THR A 56 -5.25 2.66 23.69
CA THR A 56 -6.26 1.63 23.57
C THR A 56 -6.69 1.54 22.10
N ARG A 57 -6.65 0.34 21.55
CA ARG A 57 -7.05 0.04 20.17
C ARG A 57 -8.01 -1.13 20.14
N PHE A 58 -8.79 -1.22 19.07
CA PHE A 58 -9.58 -2.39 18.79
C PHE A 58 -8.67 -3.55 18.33
N ALA A 59 -8.85 -4.71 18.98
CA ALA A 59 -8.15 -5.94 18.60
C ALA A 59 -9.07 -6.91 17.85
N LYS A 60 -10.36 -6.92 18.21
CA LYS A 60 -11.34 -7.82 17.59
C LYS A 60 -12.66 -7.11 17.42
N PHE A 61 -13.42 -7.53 16.43
CA PHE A 61 -14.82 -7.17 16.26
C PHE A 61 -15.70 -8.40 16.45
N TYR A 62 -16.83 -8.21 17.12
CA TYR A 62 -17.86 -9.22 17.31
C TYR A 62 -19.24 -8.62 17.06
N ASN A 63 -20.28 -9.47 17.05
CA ASN A 63 -21.63 -9.09 16.67
C ASN A 63 -21.69 -8.42 15.29
N LEU A 64 -20.80 -8.84 14.35
CA LEU A 64 -20.72 -8.27 13.00
C LEU A 64 -22.01 -8.43 12.18
N PRO A 65 -22.77 -9.56 12.26
CA PRO A 65 -24.07 -9.67 11.59
C PRO A 65 -25.05 -8.57 12.03
N GLU A 66 -25.11 -8.31 13.33
CA GLU A 66 -25.98 -7.30 13.93
C GLU A 66 -25.56 -5.89 13.49
N LEU A 67 -24.26 -5.58 13.58
CA LEU A 67 -23.69 -4.31 13.13
C LEU A 67 -24.01 -4.05 11.66
N MET A 68 -23.78 -5.05 10.79
CA MET A 68 -24.04 -4.93 9.36
C MET A 68 -25.55 -4.87 9.03
N SER A 69 -26.39 -5.54 9.81
CA SER A 69 -27.85 -5.43 9.65
C SER A 69 -28.33 -4.00 9.93
N VAL A 70 -27.79 -3.35 10.94
CA VAL A 70 -28.09 -1.94 11.23
C VAL A 70 -27.54 -1.03 10.12
N PHE A 71 -26.30 -1.22 9.70
CA PHE A 71 -25.66 -0.38 8.68
C PHE A 71 -26.36 -0.47 7.32
N LYS A 72 -26.76 -1.66 6.89
CA LYS A 72 -27.44 -1.90 5.61
C LYS A 72 -28.82 -1.24 5.51
N GLN A 73 -29.40 -0.74 6.61
CA GLN A 73 -30.65 0.03 6.53
C GLN A 73 -30.46 1.39 5.83
N VAL A 74 -29.26 1.94 5.82
CA VAL A 74 -28.93 3.26 5.23
C VAL A 74 -27.83 3.20 4.18
N ALA A 75 -27.27 2.03 3.91
CA ALA A 75 -26.18 1.85 2.96
C ALA A 75 -26.51 0.79 1.91
N ASP A 76 -26.45 1.17 0.64
CA ASP A 76 -26.40 0.24 -0.49
C ASP A 76 -24.94 -0.04 -0.84
N ILE A 77 -24.54 -1.31 -0.73
CA ILE A 77 -23.15 -1.74 -0.92
C ILE A 77 -23.03 -2.42 -2.26
N GLN A 78 -22.32 -1.77 -3.19
CA GLN A 78 -22.05 -2.26 -4.52
C GLN A 78 -20.55 -2.45 -4.72
N THR A 79 -20.11 -3.66 -4.99
CA THR A 79 -18.70 -3.95 -5.33
C THR A 79 -18.52 -3.95 -6.85
N ALA A 80 -17.26 -3.84 -7.30
CA ALA A 80 -16.92 -3.87 -8.72
C ALA A 80 -17.46 -5.14 -9.42
N ASP A 81 -17.40 -6.29 -8.74
CA ASP A 81 -17.89 -7.57 -9.27
C ASP A 81 -19.42 -7.59 -9.45
N MET A 82 -20.16 -6.90 -8.58
CA MET A 82 -21.62 -6.78 -8.68
C MET A 82 -22.04 -5.88 -9.83
N LEU A 83 -21.24 -4.85 -10.14
CA LEU A 83 -21.56 -3.83 -11.14
C LEU A 83 -21.31 -4.28 -12.59
N LYS A 84 -20.54 -5.36 -12.83
CA LYS A 84 -20.19 -5.88 -14.17
C LYS A 84 -19.76 -4.78 -15.15
N LEU A 85 -18.94 -3.84 -14.68
CA LEU A 85 -18.48 -2.73 -15.50
C LEU A 85 -17.57 -3.21 -16.64
N PRO A 86 -17.61 -2.57 -17.83
CA PRO A 86 -16.69 -2.87 -18.94
C PRO A 86 -15.30 -2.30 -18.63
N VAL A 87 -14.57 -2.98 -17.77
CA VAL A 87 -13.19 -2.65 -17.38
C VAL A 87 -12.26 -3.78 -17.79
N PRO A 88 -10.95 -3.52 -17.97
CA PRO A 88 -9.96 -4.56 -18.21
C PRO A 88 -10.00 -5.66 -17.15
N LYS A 89 -9.72 -6.88 -17.56
CA LYS A 89 -9.49 -8.00 -16.65
C LYS A 89 -8.02 -8.01 -16.19
N LEU A 90 -7.76 -8.69 -15.10
CA LEU A 90 -6.39 -9.02 -14.72
C LEU A 90 -5.84 -10.08 -15.70
N GLU A 91 -4.66 -9.85 -16.26
CA GLU A 91 -4.01 -10.75 -17.25
C GLU A 91 -3.97 -12.21 -16.77
N THR A 92 -3.70 -12.45 -15.48
CA THR A 92 -3.64 -13.80 -14.90
C THR A 92 -4.83 -14.13 -14.00
N GLY A 93 -5.89 -13.31 -14.03
CA GLY A 93 -7.05 -13.42 -13.13
C GLY A 93 -6.77 -12.97 -11.67
N LYS A 94 -5.51 -12.70 -11.32
CA LYS A 94 -5.06 -12.22 -10.01
C LYS A 94 -3.77 -11.41 -10.16
N PRO A 95 -3.38 -10.58 -9.17
CA PRO A 95 -2.09 -9.91 -9.16
C PRO A 95 -0.93 -10.91 -9.21
N ILE A 96 0.13 -10.54 -9.93
CA ILE A 96 1.36 -11.34 -10.10
C ILE A 96 2.31 -10.96 -8.97
N VAL A 97 2.60 -11.89 -8.07
CA VAL A 97 3.58 -11.68 -7.00
C VAL A 97 4.95 -12.06 -7.52
N VAL A 98 5.88 -11.11 -7.47
CA VAL A 98 7.29 -11.27 -7.87
C VAL A 98 8.15 -11.19 -6.63
N THR A 99 8.72 -12.32 -6.21
CA THR A 99 9.56 -12.39 -5.02
C THR A 99 11.04 -12.34 -5.37
N SER A 100 11.84 -11.76 -4.48
CA SER A 100 13.30 -11.78 -4.49
C SER A 100 13.82 -12.27 -3.14
N LYS A 101 14.96 -12.94 -3.15
CA LYS A 101 15.60 -13.37 -1.90
C LYS A 101 16.45 -12.24 -1.33
N PRO A 102 16.47 -12.08 0.02
CA PRO A 102 17.33 -11.09 0.65
C PRO A 102 18.80 -11.51 0.50
N ASP A 103 19.68 -10.52 0.31
CA ASP A 103 21.11 -10.74 0.37
C ASP A 103 21.61 -10.87 1.83
N GLU A 104 22.88 -11.24 2.03
CA GLU A 104 23.42 -11.45 3.37
C GLU A 104 23.48 -10.17 4.22
N ARG A 105 23.63 -8.99 3.57
CA ARG A 105 23.59 -7.69 4.28
C ARG A 105 22.16 -7.37 4.74
N GLN A 106 21.17 -7.65 3.90
CA GLN A 106 19.75 -7.49 4.26
C GLN A 106 19.40 -8.38 5.45
N LYS A 107 19.79 -9.66 5.41
CA LYS A 107 19.54 -10.59 6.52
C LYS A 107 20.21 -10.15 7.83
N ALA A 108 21.46 -9.70 7.75
CA ALA A 108 22.19 -9.22 8.92
C ALA A 108 21.52 -7.98 9.53
N TYR A 109 21.13 -7.02 8.69
CA TYR A 109 20.49 -5.80 9.14
C TYR A 109 19.08 -6.04 9.69
N MET A 110 18.31 -6.97 9.11
CA MET A 110 17.03 -7.37 9.67
C MET A 110 17.17 -7.92 11.10
N LYS A 111 18.20 -8.72 11.38
CA LYS A 111 18.49 -9.19 12.75
C LYS A 111 18.85 -8.02 13.69
N GLU A 112 19.61 -7.05 13.21
CA GLU A 112 19.92 -5.84 13.96
C GLU A 112 18.65 -5.04 14.29
N LEU A 113 17.76 -4.80 13.31
CA LEU A 113 16.49 -4.12 13.51
C LEU A 113 15.59 -4.86 14.52
N ALA A 114 15.58 -6.19 14.47
CA ALA A 114 14.86 -7.02 15.42
C ALA A 114 15.40 -6.83 16.85
N THR A 115 16.71 -6.88 17.05
CA THR A 115 17.35 -6.64 18.36
C THR A 115 17.08 -5.22 18.89
N ARG A 116 17.13 -4.21 18.01
CA ARG A 116 16.80 -2.83 18.37
C ARG A 116 15.34 -2.69 18.81
N SER A 117 14.43 -3.37 18.12
CA SER A 117 13.00 -3.42 18.48
C SER A 117 12.79 -4.00 19.88
N GLU A 118 13.46 -5.11 20.22
CA GLU A 118 13.39 -5.70 21.58
C GLU A 118 13.90 -4.73 22.65
N THR A 119 15.00 -4.05 22.37
CA THR A 119 15.60 -3.07 23.28
C THR A 119 14.66 -1.89 23.52
N ILE A 120 13.96 -1.42 22.49
CA ILE A 120 12.93 -0.37 22.62
C ILE A 120 11.76 -0.87 23.47
N HIS A 121 11.27 -2.08 23.26
CA HIS A 121 10.17 -2.66 24.04
C HIS A 121 10.53 -2.86 25.51
N SER A 122 11.82 -3.06 25.84
CA SER A 122 12.29 -3.12 27.24
C SER A 122 12.28 -1.75 27.94
N GLY A 123 12.04 -0.65 27.21
CA GLY A 123 11.95 0.71 27.76
C GLY A 123 13.30 1.32 28.14
N THR A 124 14.41 0.75 27.68
CA THR A 124 15.79 1.18 28.05
C THR A 124 16.38 2.21 27.10
N VAL A 125 15.72 2.50 25.96
CA VAL A 125 16.23 3.42 24.92
C VAL A 125 15.48 4.73 24.96
N ASP A 126 16.21 5.86 24.84
CA ASP A 126 15.60 7.17 24.64
C ASP A 126 14.89 7.20 23.26
N PRO A 127 13.56 7.46 23.21
CA PRO A 127 12.80 7.49 21.97
C PRO A 127 13.31 8.48 20.92
N ARG A 128 14.11 9.48 21.32
CA ARG A 128 14.77 10.43 20.41
C ARG A 128 15.96 9.82 19.68
N GLN A 129 16.62 8.84 20.30
CA GLN A 129 17.75 8.14 19.70
C GLN A 129 17.28 7.03 18.76
N ASP A 130 16.36 6.18 19.24
CA ASP A 130 15.77 5.11 18.45
C ASP A 130 14.30 4.86 18.85
N ASN A 131 13.48 4.46 17.89
CA ASN A 131 12.05 4.21 18.09
C ASN A 131 11.48 3.32 16.98
N MET A 132 10.28 2.74 17.23
CA MET A 132 9.64 1.82 16.29
C MET A 132 9.34 2.45 14.91
N LEU A 133 9.09 3.78 14.85
CA LEU A 133 8.87 4.45 13.58
C LEU A 133 10.13 4.44 12.70
N LYS A 134 11.28 4.70 13.33
CA LYS A 134 12.59 4.67 12.66
C LYS A 134 12.93 3.26 12.20
N ILE A 135 12.78 2.26 13.08
CA ILE A 135 12.98 0.85 12.73
C ILE A 135 12.10 0.43 11.55
N THR A 136 10.81 0.73 11.61
CA THR A 136 9.86 0.41 10.54
C THR A 136 10.24 1.08 9.21
N HIS A 137 10.67 2.34 9.26
CA HIS A 137 11.13 3.05 8.07
C HIS A 137 12.38 2.41 7.47
N GLU A 138 13.38 2.12 8.29
CA GLU A 138 14.62 1.45 7.86
C GLU A 138 14.33 0.04 7.31
N ALA A 139 13.42 -0.73 7.94
CA ALA A 139 13.00 -2.04 7.45
C ALA A 139 12.33 -1.98 6.06
N ARG A 140 11.50 -0.96 5.82
CA ARG A 140 10.89 -0.72 4.49
C ARG A 140 11.94 -0.34 3.44
N LEU A 141 12.86 0.54 3.79
CA LEU A 141 13.96 0.94 2.90
C LEU A 141 14.84 -0.26 2.53
N LEU A 142 15.17 -1.09 3.53
CA LEU A 142 15.97 -2.30 3.32
C LEU A 142 15.26 -3.32 2.42
N GLY A 143 13.95 -3.54 2.63
CA GLY A 143 13.13 -4.39 1.77
C GLY A 143 13.02 -3.85 0.34
N LEU A 144 13.08 -2.52 0.16
CA LEU A 144 13.04 -1.90 -1.15
C LEU A 144 14.32 -2.12 -1.93
N ASP A 145 15.47 -1.69 -1.40
CA ASP A 145 16.79 -1.81 -2.03
C ASP A 145 17.88 -1.62 -0.98
N THR A 146 18.88 -2.50 -0.99
CA THR A 146 20.02 -2.46 -0.06
C THR A 146 20.77 -1.11 -0.10
N ARG A 147 20.79 -0.44 -1.25
CA ARG A 147 21.41 0.89 -1.44
C ARG A 147 20.72 2.02 -0.67
N CYS A 148 19.48 1.82 -0.24
CA CYS A 148 18.77 2.78 0.61
C CYS A 148 19.37 2.87 2.02
N ILE A 149 20.06 1.83 2.48
CA ILE A 149 20.70 1.73 3.80
C ILE A 149 22.22 1.83 3.69
N PHE A 150 22.82 1.13 2.72
CA PHE A 150 24.26 1.01 2.55
C PHE A 150 24.72 1.73 1.29
N LYS A 151 25.41 2.86 1.43
CA LYS A 151 25.89 3.69 0.30
C LYS A 151 26.89 2.97 -0.61
N ASP A 152 27.63 1.99 -0.07
CA ASP A 152 28.61 1.18 -0.78
C ASP A 152 28.00 -0.05 -1.48
N ALA A 153 26.70 -0.30 -1.28
CA ALA A 153 26.04 -1.45 -1.89
C ALA A 153 25.95 -1.30 -3.42
N GLN A 154 26.09 -2.43 -4.12
CA GLN A 154 25.87 -2.51 -5.54
C GLN A 154 24.46 -3.07 -5.83
N PRO A 155 23.88 -2.76 -7.00
CA PRO A 155 22.60 -3.35 -7.40
C PRO A 155 22.69 -4.87 -7.40
N ALA A 156 21.87 -5.54 -6.59
CA ALA A 156 21.81 -7.00 -6.59
C ALA A 156 21.05 -7.49 -7.83
N PRO A 157 21.63 -8.38 -8.68
CA PRO A 157 21.02 -8.81 -9.95
C PRO A 157 19.63 -9.43 -9.78
N ASP A 158 19.38 -10.11 -8.66
CA ASP A 158 18.09 -10.77 -8.37
C ASP A 158 17.19 -9.94 -7.43
N SER A 159 17.50 -8.66 -7.23
CA SER A 159 16.68 -7.78 -6.38
C SER A 159 15.31 -7.50 -6.99
N LYS A 160 14.32 -7.14 -6.16
CA LYS A 160 12.99 -6.78 -6.64
C LYS A 160 13.01 -5.58 -7.60
N VAL A 161 13.96 -4.65 -7.44
CA VAL A 161 14.14 -3.51 -8.37
C VAL A 161 14.61 -4.00 -9.73
N MET A 162 15.55 -4.95 -9.81
CA MET A 162 15.99 -5.51 -11.09
C MET A 162 14.87 -6.32 -11.75
N LYS A 163 14.12 -7.12 -11.00
CA LYS A 163 12.94 -7.84 -11.54
C LYS A 163 11.83 -6.89 -12.02
N LEU A 164 11.66 -5.74 -11.35
CA LEU A 164 10.79 -4.68 -11.86
C LEU A 164 11.27 -4.19 -13.24
N ILE A 165 12.55 -3.87 -13.37
CA ILE A 165 13.14 -3.37 -14.61
C ILE A 165 12.98 -4.39 -15.75
N ASP A 166 13.16 -5.69 -15.47
CA ASP A 166 12.93 -6.77 -16.42
C ASP A 166 11.48 -6.83 -16.92
N ASN A 167 10.52 -6.72 -16.00
CA ASN A 167 9.10 -6.70 -16.34
C ASN A 167 8.70 -5.42 -17.09
N LEU A 168 9.26 -4.26 -16.71
CA LEU A 168 9.03 -2.99 -17.43
C LEU A 168 9.51 -3.09 -18.89
N GLU A 169 10.71 -3.62 -19.10
CA GLU A 169 11.27 -3.83 -20.45
C GLU A 169 10.45 -4.85 -21.25
N LYS A 170 10.07 -5.98 -20.63
CA LYS A 170 9.24 -7.01 -21.26
C LYS A 170 7.91 -6.42 -21.74
N ASN A 171 7.18 -5.74 -20.88
CA ASN A 171 5.88 -5.15 -21.21
C ASN A 171 6.02 -4.01 -22.23
N TYR A 172 7.10 -3.22 -22.17
CA TYR A 172 7.42 -2.20 -23.16
C TYR A 172 7.55 -2.80 -24.55
N LYS A 173 8.33 -3.89 -24.71
CA LYS A 173 8.51 -4.60 -25.96
C LYS A 173 7.21 -5.23 -26.47
N ASN A 174 6.45 -5.87 -25.58
CA ASN A 174 5.20 -6.54 -25.94
C ASN A 174 4.10 -5.57 -26.39
N THR A 175 4.14 -4.31 -25.97
CA THR A 175 3.12 -3.31 -26.29
C THR A 175 3.66 -2.14 -27.14
N MET A 176 4.67 -2.41 -27.97
CA MET A 176 5.29 -1.37 -28.82
C MET A 176 4.30 -0.75 -29.80
N THR A 177 3.47 -1.56 -30.44
CA THR A 177 2.48 -1.12 -31.44
C THR A 177 1.39 -0.27 -30.79
N GLU A 178 0.86 -0.72 -29.67
CA GLU A 178 -0.23 -0.06 -28.95
C GLU A 178 0.28 1.11 -28.11
N LYS A 179 1.58 1.25 -27.94
CA LYS A 179 2.23 2.22 -27.06
C LYS A 179 1.69 2.13 -25.61
N GLY A 180 1.68 0.92 -25.06
CA GLY A 180 1.20 0.65 -23.72
C GLY A 180 1.96 1.44 -22.66
N VAL A 181 1.27 1.97 -21.68
CA VAL A 181 1.80 2.76 -20.57
C VAL A 181 1.88 1.91 -19.31
N GLN A 182 2.95 2.07 -18.55
CA GLN A 182 3.18 1.35 -17.31
C GLN A 182 3.29 2.34 -16.14
N ILE A 183 2.66 2.03 -15.01
CA ILE A 183 2.73 2.82 -13.78
C ILE A 183 3.58 2.05 -12.77
N VAL A 184 4.55 2.72 -12.16
CA VAL A 184 5.28 2.20 -10.99
C VAL A 184 4.90 3.02 -9.77
N PHE A 185 4.29 2.38 -8.78
CA PHE A 185 4.01 2.98 -7.48
C PHE A 185 5.12 2.67 -6.49
N CYS A 186 5.65 3.73 -5.88
CA CYS A 186 6.61 3.66 -4.79
C CYS A 186 6.52 4.92 -3.95
N ASP A 187 6.32 4.79 -2.63
CA ASP A 187 6.10 5.91 -1.71
C ASP A 187 7.35 6.29 -0.91
N ILE A 188 8.43 5.52 -1.04
CA ILE A 188 9.69 5.71 -0.30
C ILE A 188 10.89 5.82 -1.25
N ALA A 189 12.03 6.32 -0.74
CA ALA A 189 13.27 6.51 -1.50
C ALA A 189 13.09 7.31 -2.80
N ILE A 190 12.25 8.37 -2.75
CA ILE A 190 11.86 9.17 -3.92
C ILE A 190 12.97 10.13 -4.32
N ASN A 191 13.48 10.90 -3.34
CA ASN A 191 14.43 11.97 -3.56
C ASN A 191 15.86 11.48 -3.32
N GLU A 192 16.78 12.02 -4.10
CA GLU A 192 18.21 11.85 -3.90
C GLU A 192 18.80 13.12 -3.32
N ASP A 193 19.63 12.98 -2.34
CA ASP A 193 20.52 14.02 -1.83
C ASP A 193 21.89 13.39 -1.49
N GLU A 194 22.80 14.14 -0.86
CA GLU A 194 24.13 13.66 -0.47
C GLU A 194 24.08 12.42 0.46
N THR A 195 22.95 12.20 1.13
CA THR A 195 22.77 11.16 2.13
C THR A 195 21.83 10.03 1.71
N HIS A 196 20.93 10.26 0.77
CA HIS A 196 19.85 9.34 0.41
C HIS A 196 19.92 8.88 -1.05
N PHE A 197 19.72 7.58 -1.25
CA PHE A 197 19.59 6.95 -2.57
C PHE A 197 18.16 7.13 -3.10
N SER A 198 18.03 7.44 -4.39
CA SER A 198 16.72 7.50 -5.06
C SER A 198 16.47 6.28 -5.93
N VAL A 199 15.48 5.49 -5.58
CA VAL A 199 15.03 4.37 -6.42
C VAL A 199 14.43 4.85 -7.74
N TYR A 200 13.79 6.03 -7.76
CA TYR A 200 13.22 6.61 -8.99
C TYR A 200 14.29 6.87 -10.05
N LYS A 201 15.39 7.50 -9.64
CA LYS A 201 16.52 7.75 -10.54
C LYS A 201 17.20 6.46 -10.98
N ALA A 202 17.34 5.49 -10.07
CA ALA A 202 17.93 4.19 -10.41
C ALA A 202 17.10 3.43 -11.44
N ILE A 203 15.76 3.42 -11.32
CA ILE A 203 14.85 2.82 -12.30
C ILE A 203 15.01 3.54 -13.66
N LYS A 204 14.95 4.89 -13.65
CA LYS A 204 15.10 5.68 -14.87
C LYS A 204 16.42 5.38 -15.58
N GLN A 205 17.52 5.39 -14.84
CA GLN A 205 18.86 5.11 -15.38
C GLN A 205 18.94 3.70 -15.99
N ALA A 206 18.46 2.69 -15.26
CA ALA A 206 18.48 1.32 -15.74
C ALA A 206 17.62 1.11 -17.02
N LEU A 207 16.48 1.78 -17.12
CA LEU A 207 15.65 1.76 -18.34
C LEU A 207 16.38 2.42 -19.52
N MET A 208 17.07 3.53 -19.30
CA MET A 208 17.87 4.20 -20.32
C MET A 208 19.04 3.33 -20.78
N GLU A 209 19.72 2.64 -19.87
CA GLU A 209 20.79 1.67 -20.20
C GLU A 209 20.29 0.49 -21.05
N ARG A 210 19.00 0.15 -20.95
CA ARG A 210 18.33 -0.84 -21.80
C ARG A 210 17.79 -0.27 -23.12
N GLY A 211 18.14 0.99 -23.46
CA GLY A 211 17.80 1.64 -24.71
C GLY A 211 16.42 2.28 -24.76
N ILE A 212 15.74 2.44 -23.62
CA ILE A 212 14.46 3.15 -23.55
C ILE A 212 14.73 4.67 -23.55
N PRO A 213 14.09 5.44 -24.46
CA PRO A 213 14.34 6.87 -24.56
C PRO A 213 13.93 7.62 -23.29
N GLU A 214 14.79 8.50 -22.79
CA GLU A 214 14.53 9.29 -21.59
C GLU A 214 13.18 10.07 -21.64
N LYS A 215 12.85 10.61 -22.81
CA LYS A 215 11.61 11.35 -23.06
C LYS A 215 10.33 10.53 -22.78
N GLU A 216 10.41 9.22 -22.81
CA GLU A 216 9.29 8.31 -22.57
C GLU A 216 9.08 7.99 -21.08
N ILE A 217 10.01 8.43 -20.21
CA ILE A 217 9.98 8.21 -18.76
C ILE A 217 9.62 9.53 -18.06
N CYS A 218 8.74 9.50 -17.08
CA CYS A 218 8.43 10.68 -16.27
C CYS A 218 8.17 10.31 -14.80
N PHE A 219 8.38 11.29 -13.94
CA PHE A 219 8.01 11.22 -12.53
C PHE A 219 6.78 12.10 -12.28
N ALA A 220 5.77 11.57 -11.61
CA ALA A 220 4.56 12.34 -11.32
C ALA A 220 4.84 13.61 -10.48
N GLY A 221 5.91 13.58 -9.68
CA GLY A 221 6.35 14.70 -8.85
C GLY A 221 7.00 15.87 -9.62
N ASP A 222 7.39 15.67 -10.90
CA ASP A 222 8.04 16.72 -11.69
C ASP A 222 7.04 17.80 -12.14
N ALA A 223 5.78 17.43 -12.29
CA ALA A 223 4.71 18.35 -12.67
C ALA A 223 4.28 19.20 -11.47
N LYS A 224 4.91 20.36 -11.29
CA LYS A 224 4.67 21.25 -10.14
C LYS A 224 3.39 22.11 -10.27
N THR A 225 2.84 22.24 -11.46
CA THR A 225 1.62 23.02 -11.73
C THR A 225 0.54 22.14 -12.34
N ASP A 226 -0.72 22.54 -12.20
CA ASP A 226 -1.85 21.83 -12.79
C ASP A 226 -1.73 21.73 -14.32
N LYS A 227 -1.27 22.81 -14.97
CA LYS A 227 -1.03 22.82 -16.42
C LYS A 227 0.03 21.79 -16.83
N ALA A 228 1.17 21.73 -16.14
CA ALA A 228 2.23 20.76 -16.42
C ALA A 228 1.74 19.32 -16.18
N ARG A 229 0.90 19.13 -15.15
CA ARG A 229 0.29 17.82 -14.86
C ARG A 229 -0.68 17.38 -15.96
N ASP A 230 -1.52 18.29 -16.44
CA ASP A 230 -2.43 18.00 -17.55
C ASP A 230 -1.69 17.69 -18.86
N GLU A 231 -0.61 18.40 -19.17
CA GLU A 231 0.24 18.12 -20.32
C GLU A 231 0.92 16.74 -20.21
N MET A 232 1.45 16.40 -19.03
CA MET A 232 2.01 15.08 -18.76
C MET A 232 0.95 13.98 -18.93
N PHE A 233 -0.26 14.16 -18.41
CA PHE A 233 -1.35 13.19 -18.55
C PHE A 233 -1.83 13.05 -20.00
N LYS A 234 -1.83 14.14 -20.77
CA LYS A 234 -2.10 14.08 -22.23
C LYS A 234 -1.05 13.26 -22.96
N SER A 235 0.23 13.43 -22.63
CA SER A 235 1.33 12.66 -23.24
C SER A 235 1.25 11.16 -22.89
N LEU A 236 0.85 10.81 -21.65
CA LEU A 236 0.59 9.43 -21.25
C LEU A 236 -0.58 8.83 -22.07
N ARG A 237 -1.72 9.52 -22.15
CA ARG A 237 -2.88 9.04 -22.95
C ARG A 237 -2.56 8.83 -24.42
N LYS A 238 -1.64 9.61 -25.00
CA LYS A 238 -1.17 9.43 -26.38
C LYS A 238 -0.10 8.34 -26.53
N GLY A 239 0.46 7.84 -25.42
CA GLY A 239 1.60 6.92 -25.43
C GLY A 239 2.91 7.55 -25.87
N GLU A 240 3.05 8.87 -25.75
CA GLU A 240 4.31 9.62 -25.94
C GLU A 240 5.23 9.40 -24.73
N LYS A 241 4.66 9.28 -23.54
CA LYS A 241 5.31 8.77 -22.33
C LYS A 241 4.79 7.37 -22.05
N ARG A 242 5.72 6.44 -21.84
CA ARG A 242 5.43 5.02 -21.67
C ARG A 242 5.58 4.55 -20.21
N PHE A 243 6.30 5.32 -19.39
CA PHE A 243 6.56 5.01 -18.00
C PHE A 243 6.26 6.22 -17.13
N ILE A 244 5.48 6.01 -16.08
CA ILE A 244 5.27 6.98 -15.02
C ILE A 244 5.61 6.34 -13.68
N ILE A 245 6.54 6.95 -12.94
CA ILE A 245 6.89 6.55 -11.58
C ILE A 245 6.27 7.56 -10.63
N ALA A 246 5.50 7.09 -9.66
CA ALA A 246 4.67 7.94 -8.83
C ALA A 246 4.55 7.42 -7.39
N SER A 247 4.37 8.34 -6.45
CA SER A 247 3.84 8.01 -5.13
C SER A 247 2.31 7.97 -5.15
N THR A 248 1.73 7.27 -4.18
CA THR A 248 0.28 7.22 -3.95
C THR A 248 -0.33 8.62 -3.86
N SER A 249 0.33 9.53 -3.13
CA SER A 249 -0.13 10.92 -2.95
C SER A 249 -0.16 11.73 -4.26
N LYS A 250 0.71 11.42 -5.24
CA LYS A 250 0.82 12.18 -6.50
C LYS A 250 -0.09 11.63 -7.62
N LEU A 251 -0.37 10.33 -7.61
CA LEU A 251 -1.14 9.69 -8.66
C LEU A 251 -2.37 8.90 -8.13
N GLY A 252 -2.47 8.68 -6.83
CA GLY A 252 -3.53 7.87 -6.21
C GLY A 252 -4.94 8.45 -6.36
N THR A 253 -5.12 9.77 -6.52
CA THR A 253 -6.42 10.43 -6.68
C THR A 253 -6.44 11.34 -7.89
N GLY A 254 -7.61 11.42 -8.59
CA GLY A 254 -7.89 12.42 -9.62
C GLY A 254 -7.16 12.25 -10.97
N ALA A 255 -6.25 11.30 -11.15
CA ALA A 255 -5.57 11.09 -12.40
C ALA A 255 -6.44 10.34 -13.42
N ASN A 256 -6.63 10.92 -14.60
CA ASN A 256 -7.37 10.34 -15.72
C ASN A 256 -6.39 9.99 -16.84
N ILE A 257 -5.72 8.81 -16.72
CA ILE A 257 -4.63 8.38 -17.60
C ILE A 257 -4.79 6.93 -18.09
N GLN A 258 -5.97 6.33 -17.88
CA GLN A 258 -6.21 4.90 -18.09
C GLN A 258 -6.10 4.42 -19.53
N ASP A 259 -6.19 5.32 -20.49
CA ASP A 259 -6.42 4.99 -21.92
C ASP A 259 -5.49 3.90 -22.47
N ARG A 260 -4.23 3.87 -22.04
CA ARG A 260 -3.18 2.96 -22.53
C ARG A 260 -2.44 2.19 -21.45
N ILE A 261 -2.99 2.11 -20.25
CA ILE A 261 -2.31 1.39 -19.16
C ILE A 261 -2.39 -0.10 -19.42
N CYS A 262 -1.23 -0.72 -19.64
CA CYS A 262 -1.08 -2.16 -19.83
C CYS A 262 -0.55 -2.88 -18.58
N ALA A 263 0.15 -2.17 -17.69
CA ALA A 263 0.65 -2.75 -16.45
C ALA A 263 0.74 -1.73 -15.30
N ILE A 264 0.56 -2.23 -14.07
CA ILE A 264 0.77 -1.51 -12.82
C ILE A 264 1.74 -2.31 -11.96
N HIS A 265 2.72 -1.63 -11.39
CA HIS A 265 3.78 -2.22 -10.60
C HIS A 265 3.79 -1.59 -9.20
N HIS A 266 3.52 -2.37 -8.18
CA HIS A 266 3.64 -1.97 -6.78
C HIS A 266 5.02 -2.39 -6.28
N LEU A 267 5.94 -1.43 -6.23
CA LEU A 267 7.33 -1.69 -5.83
C LEU A 267 7.49 -1.67 -4.31
N ASP A 268 6.66 -0.91 -3.60
CA ASP A 268 6.48 -0.99 -2.16
C ASP A 268 5.01 -1.21 -1.79
N ILE A 269 4.76 -1.63 -0.57
CA ILE A 269 3.43 -1.97 -0.10
C ILE A 269 2.88 -0.81 0.74
N PRO A 270 1.72 -0.24 0.38
CA PRO A 270 1.08 0.80 1.16
C PRO A 270 0.51 0.27 2.49
N TRP A 271 0.19 1.17 3.40
CA TRP A 271 -0.36 0.82 4.71
C TRP A 271 -1.85 0.45 4.69
N LYS A 272 -2.56 0.83 3.63
CA LYS A 272 -4.02 0.69 3.56
C LYS A 272 -4.44 -0.11 2.32
N PRO A 273 -5.38 -1.07 2.46
CA PRO A 273 -5.93 -1.78 1.30
C PRO A 273 -6.60 -0.84 0.29
N SER A 274 -7.19 0.26 0.77
CA SER A 274 -7.80 1.27 -0.09
C SER A 274 -6.82 1.91 -1.06
N ASP A 275 -5.55 2.07 -0.66
CA ASP A 275 -4.54 2.67 -1.51
C ASP A 275 -4.19 1.73 -2.67
N LEU A 276 -4.04 0.41 -2.42
CA LEU A 276 -3.88 -0.58 -3.50
C LEU A 276 -5.08 -0.54 -4.47
N THR A 277 -6.31 -0.55 -3.94
CA THR A 277 -7.52 -0.47 -4.76
C THR A 277 -7.55 0.79 -5.61
N GLN A 278 -7.13 1.94 -5.07
CA GLN A 278 -7.06 3.19 -5.81
C GLN A 278 -5.97 3.18 -6.89
N GLN A 279 -4.81 2.61 -6.58
CA GLN A 279 -3.70 2.44 -7.51
C GLN A 279 -4.10 1.51 -8.67
N ASP A 280 -4.68 0.35 -8.37
CA ASP A 280 -5.17 -0.60 -9.37
C ASP A 280 -6.25 -0.01 -10.27
N GLY A 281 -7.14 0.80 -9.66
CA GLY A 281 -8.18 1.54 -10.37
C GLY A 281 -7.67 2.59 -11.37
N ARG A 282 -6.35 2.82 -11.47
CA ARG A 282 -5.78 3.64 -12.55
C ARG A 282 -5.75 2.89 -13.87
N GLY A 283 -5.55 1.59 -13.86
CA GLY A 283 -5.53 0.75 -15.07
C GLY A 283 -6.80 -0.05 -15.26
N ILE A 284 -7.38 -0.60 -14.17
CA ILE A 284 -8.65 -1.33 -14.21
C ILE A 284 -9.80 -0.33 -14.20
N ARG A 285 -10.00 0.34 -15.34
CA ARG A 285 -10.97 1.42 -15.48
C ARG A 285 -11.57 1.45 -16.87
N GLN A 286 -12.83 1.91 -16.96
CA GLN A 286 -13.48 2.15 -18.24
C GLN A 286 -12.70 3.13 -19.10
N GLY A 287 -12.66 2.87 -20.41
CA GLY A 287 -11.91 3.68 -21.38
C GLY A 287 -10.47 3.26 -21.59
N ASN A 288 -10.00 2.22 -20.90
CA ASN A 288 -8.72 1.61 -21.22
C ASN A 288 -8.85 0.78 -22.52
N MET A 289 -7.91 0.94 -23.43
CA MET A 289 -7.90 0.22 -24.71
C MET A 289 -7.47 -1.24 -24.60
N PHE A 290 -6.77 -1.61 -23.52
CA PHE A 290 -6.35 -2.98 -23.27
C PHE A 290 -7.50 -3.77 -22.64
N ALA A 291 -7.74 -4.97 -23.14
CA ALA A 291 -8.73 -5.88 -22.55
C ALA A 291 -8.23 -6.50 -21.23
N GLU A 292 -6.93 -6.54 -21.06
CA GLU A 292 -6.26 -7.09 -19.88
C GLU A 292 -5.16 -6.14 -19.39
N VAL A 293 -4.96 -6.07 -18.06
CA VAL A 293 -3.92 -5.29 -17.41
C VAL A 293 -3.16 -6.20 -16.45
N ALA A 294 -1.84 -6.18 -16.51
CA ALA A 294 -0.99 -6.88 -15.56
C ALA A 294 -0.80 -6.05 -14.29
N ILE A 295 -0.99 -6.66 -13.13
CA ILE A 295 -0.68 -6.03 -11.83
C ILE A 295 0.40 -6.85 -11.16
N TYR A 296 1.53 -6.19 -10.85
CA TYR A 296 2.69 -6.80 -10.22
C TYR A 296 2.88 -6.27 -8.80
N HIS A 297 3.09 -7.18 -7.85
CA HIS A 297 3.50 -6.88 -6.47
C HIS A 297 4.92 -7.40 -6.27
N TYR A 298 5.87 -6.53 -5.94
CA TYR A 298 7.27 -6.89 -5.74
C TYR A 298 7.58 -6.99 -4.26
N LEU A 299 8.10 -8.14 -3.83
CA LEU A 299 8.38 -8.43 -2.44
C LEU A 299 9.80 -8.97 -2.28
N THR A 300 10.52 -8.54 -1.25
CA THR A 300 11.72 -9.20 -0.78
C THR A 300 11.33 -10.16 0.37
N GLU A 301 11.58 -11.45 0.17
CA GLU A 301 11.28 -12.49 1.15
C GLU A 301 12.03 -12.23 2.46
N GLU A 302 11.53 -12.75 3.58
CA GLU A 302 12.15 -12.60 4.91
C GLU A 302 12.45 -11.14 5.31
N THR A 303 11.69 -10.17 4.76
CA THR A 303 11.79 -8.75 5.10
C THR A 303 10.43 -8.18 5.48
N PHE A 304 10.42 -6.90 5.82
CA PHE A 304 9.20 -6.17 6.15
C PHE A 304 8.15 -6.16 5.01
N ASP A 305 8.55 -6.39 3.76
CA ASP A 305 7.63 -6.47 2.63
C ASP A 305 6.63 -7.63 2.76
N ALA A 306 7.14 -8.83 3.11
CA ALA A 306 6.30 -10.02 3.28
C ALA A 306 5.28 -9.81 4.42
N TYR A 307 5.74 -9.25 5.53
CA TYR A 307 4.89 -8.89 6.67
C TYR A 307 3.79 -7.90 6.27
N MET A 308 4.14 -6.80 5.62
CA MET A 308 3.18 -5.79 5.16
C MET A 308 2.16 -6.36 4.18
N MET A 309 2.59 -7.21 3.25
CA MET A 309 1.66 -7.87 2.31
C MET A 309 0.68 -8.77 3.05
N GLY A 310 1.12 -9.49 4.07
CA GLY A 310 0.26 -10.30 4.94
C GLY A 310 -0.81 -9.44 5.63
N ILE A 311 -0.41 -8.34 6.26
CA ILE A 311 -1.33 -7.39 6.91
C ILE A 311 -2.36 -6.85 5.92
N ILE A 312 -1.90 -6.31 4.77
CA ILE A 312 -2.79 -5.71 3.76
C ILE A 312 -3.77 -6.73 3.21
N THR A 313 -3.31 -7.95 2.95
CA THR A 313 -4.16 -9.04 2.45
C THR A 313 -5.23 -9.43 3.47
N ASN A 314 -4.86 -9.54 4.74
CA ASN A 314 -5.80 -9.86 5.82
C ASN A 314 -6.81 -8.72 6.03
N LYS A 315 -6.37 -7.46 6.05
CA LYS A 315 -7.26 -6.29 6.12
C LYS A 315 -8.24 -6.25 4.94
N ALA A 316 -7.74 -6.44 3.72
CA ALA A 316 -8.59 -6.44 2.52
C ALA A 316 -9.62 -7.57 2.55
N LYS A 317 -9.21 -8.78 2.93
CA LYS A 317 -10.08 -9.94 3.08
C LYS A 317 -11.17 -9.69 4.11
N PHE A 318 -10.79 -9.15 5.26
CA PHE A 318 -11.68 -8.79 6.35
C PHE A 318 -12.72 -7.75 5.93
N ILE A 319 -12.28 -6.61 5.38
CA ILE A 319 -13.17 -5.54 4.90
C ILE A 319 -14.14 -6.08 3.84
N ASN A 320 -13.64 -6.90 2.92
CA ASN A 320 -14.46 -7.48 1.86
C ASN A 320 -15.51 -8.46 2.43
N GLN A 321 -15.15 -9.32 3.36
CA GLN A 321 -16.10 -10.23 4.03
C GLN A 321 -17.23 -9.46 4.71
N ILE A 322 -16.91 -8.40 5.42
CA ILE A 322 -17.92 -7.59 6.12
C ILE A 322 -18.86 -6.91 5.12
N LEU A 323 -18.31 -6.27 4.10
CA LEU A 323 -19.11 -5.49 3.15
C LEU A 323 -19.94 -6.36 2.20
N THR A 324 -19.43 -7.53 1.78
CA THR A 324 -20.05 -8.33 0.73
C THR A 324 -20.81 -9.55 1.24
N SER A 325 -20.49 -10.05 2.44
CA SER A 325 -21.11 -11.26 2.96
C SER A 325 -22.58 -11.02 3.35
N LYS A 326 -23.45 -11.95 2.97
CA LYS A 326 -24.85 -11.98 3.43
C LYS A 326 -24.93 -12.34 4.92
N SER A 327 -23.93 -13.08 5.41
CA SER A 327 -23.81 -13.50 6.82
C SER A 327 -22.32 -13.43 7.20
N PRO A 328 -21.82 -12.27 7.64
CA PRO A 328 -20.42 -12.17 8.07
C PRO A 328 -20.17 -13.07 9.28
N ALA A 329 -18.92 -13.49 9.46
CA ALA A 329 -18.51 -14.21 10.67
C ALA A 329 -18.85 -13.38 11.92
N ARG A 330 -19.24 -14.03 13.02
CA ARG A 330 -19.63 -13.33 14.26
C ARG A 330 -18.48 -12.57 14.90
N VAL A 331 -17.26 -13.05 14.70
CA VAL A 331 -16.04 -12.50 15.28
C VAL A 331 -15.00 -12.34 14.18
N SER A 332 -14.29 -11.25 14.19
CA SER A 332 -13.12 -11.02 13.33
C SER A 332 -12.06 -10.20 14.06
N GLU A 333 -10.81 -10.49 13.78
CA GLU A 333 -9.69 -9.70 14.30
C GLU A 333 -9.54 -8.41 13.50
N ASP A 334 -9.42 -7.27 14.20
CA ASP A 334 -9.05 -6.01 13.56
C ASP A 334 -7.52 -5.97 13.46
N VAL A 335 -7.04 -5.96 12.24
CA VAL A 335 -5.61 -5.87 11.94
C VAL A 335 -5.23 -4.39 11.83
N ASP A 336 -5.56 -3.60 12.86
CA ASP A 336 -5.06 -2.23 12.92
C ASP A 336 -3.56 -2.24 13.24
N GLU A 337 -2.83 -1.19 12.84
CA GLU A 337 -1.37 -1.04 12.94
C GLU A 337 -0.79 -1.77 14.17
N MET A 338 -0.49 -3.06 14.01
CA MET A 338 0.10 -3.83 15.10
C MET A 338 1.50 -3.28 15.37
N VAL A 339 1.77 -3.03 16.64
CA VAL A 339 3.15 -2.82 17.09
C VAL A 339 3.92 -4.09 16.75
N LEU A 340 4.86 -3.98 15.83
CA LEU A 340 5.71 -5.08 15.41
C LEU A 340 6.34 -5.76 16.62
N THR A 341 6.02 -7.03 16.81
CA THR A 341 6.76 -7.89 17.73
C THR A 341 7.93 -8.54 17.01
N TYR A 342 8.94 -8.96 17.76
CA TYR A 342 10.13 -9.63 17.19
C TYR A 342 9.78 -10.87 16.37
N SER A 343 8.82 -11.67 16.87
CA SER A 343 8.33 -12.88 16.17
C SER A 343 7.66 -12.56 14.83
N GLU A 344 7.01 -11.41 14.70
CA GLU A 344 6.34 -10.98 13.47
C GLU A 344 7.31 -10.44 12.42
N MET A 345 8.48 -9.96 12.84
CA MET A 345 9.55 -9.54 11.92
C MET A 345 10.36 -10.72 11.37
N GLN A 346 10.28 -11.91 11.99
CA GLN A 346 10.97 -13.12 11.55
C GLN A 346 10.10 -14.09 10.74
N ALA A 347 8.77 -13.92 10.74
CA ALA A 347 7.82 -14.73 9.98
C ALA A 347 7.63 -14.21 8.56
#